data_6dbc1f20bcc34664cec7ce09bd5b3507
#
_entry.id   6dbc1f20bcc34664cec7ce09bd5b3507
#
_cell.length_a   1.000
_cell.length_b   1.000
_cell.length_c   1.000
_cell.angle_alpha   90.00
_cell.angle_beta   90.00
_cell.angle_gamma   90.00
#
_symmetry.space_group_name_H-M   'P 1'
#
loop_
_entity.id
_entity.type
_entity.pdbx_description
1 polymer ?
#
loop_
_entity_poly.entity_id
_entity_poly.type
_entity_poly.pdbx_seq_one_letter_code
_entity_poly.pdbx_strand_id
1 'polypeptide(L)'
;STGGGGAAGGPATGGAPAGAGGADAPGGAGTAGTGQGAQAGDAPGGQGGGFVPEPFPEIDPEPPPLCANPEPPDYFQFLDDTCGDKRFPTYEDRDFTCPSVDASPMITRADGSVVLYEPAGAPVVVHEELTDLVPAGMFVTVILIRRVGGVPHYRYLSNGTHDTAYQPWSTTKVLAAANAASRLRIASDYSVGLTASAGGYRLGDLVTSICNYDYDPFSSNGLGRYFHDVGGRARANDLIHDLWLGRPASETFGGNYGAAAPSIGYSFVEDDGATVTISPDTTSGPANNLSSFTAAEAIKRLVLHREEATQRLPGIQWSDIETLLYGAADSTKYGPWGGMTRDTAIYHQVGHDPDYIEARSKGQWRTFSKLGLGTSGQFLDVGYSCWPVLDDEEQPVAGYGREFVIAANLPTGGASWAERDRLLARAYRAIITRIVDGRL
;
A
#
# COMPACT_ATOMS: atom_id res chain seq x y z
N SER A 1 41.49 -46.02 -4.71
CA SER A 1 41.97 -46.20 -6.08
C SER A 1 41.26 -45.22 -6.98
N THR A 2 41.98 -44.14 -7.28
CA THR A 2 42.54 -43.83 -8.62
C THR A 2 41.45 -43.53 -9.63
N GLY A 3 41.35 -42.38 -10.25
CA GLY A 3 42.34 -41.38 -10.63
C GLY A 3 41.85 -40.72 -11.88
N GLY A 4 42.34 -39.57 -12.08
CA GLY A 4 42.65 -38.90 -13.32
C GLY A 4 41.47 -38.19 -13.98
N GLY A 5 41.55 -36.90 -14.24
CA GLY A 5 42.52 -36.08 -14.92
C GLY A 5 41.83 -35.41 -16.08
N GLY A 6 41.67 -34.14 -16.07
CA GLY A 6 42.35 -33.12 -16.84
C GLY A 6 41.67 -32.79 -18.15
N ALA A 7 41.36 -31.54 -18.38
CA ALA A 7 41.98 -30.67 -19.38
C ALA A 7 41.25 -29.33 -19.53
N ALA A 8 42.06 -28.32 -19.53
CA ALA A 8 41.73 -26.92 -19.80
C ALA A 8 41.43 -26.68 -21.30
N GLY A 9 40.60 -25.72 -21.62
CA GLY A 9 40.42 -25.12 -22.95
C GLY A 9 40.04 -23.67 -22.79
N GLY A 10 40.97 -22.82 -23.21
CA GLY A 10 40.98 -21.37 -23.08
C GLY A 10 40.12 -20.61 -24.12
N PRO A 11 40.31 -19.27 -24.23
CA PRO A 11 39.24 -18.31 -24.54
C PRO A 11 39.14 -18.02 -26.05
N ALA A 12 37.94 -17.69 -26.49
CA ALA A 12 37.72 -17.12 -27.82
C ALA A 12 37.30 -15.66 -27.66
N THR A 13 38.17 -14.82 -28.10
CA THR A 13 37.98 -13.39 -28.37
C THR A 13 37.28 -13.17 -29.71
N GLY A 14 36.51 -12.12 -29.83
CA GLY A 14 36.05 -11.51 -31.09
C GLY A 14 34.65 -10.96 -30.91
N GLY A 15 34.30 -9.73 -31.15
CA GLY A 15 34.82 -8.69 -32.02
C GLY A 15 33.59 -7.84 -32.28
N ALA A 16 33.60 -6.55 -31.86
CA ALA A 16 32.56 -5.60 -32.19
C ALA A 16 32.64 -5.19 -33.67
N PRO A 17 31.56 -4.71 -34.25
CA PRO A 17 31.73 -3.60 -35.18
C PRO A 17 30.96 -2.35 -34.73
N ALA A 18 31.65 -1.27 -34.78
CA ALA A 18 31.15 0.09 -34.78
C ALA A 18 30.40 0.38 -36.09
N GLY A 19 29.29 1.08 -36.00
CA GLY A 19 28.59 1.66 -37.12
C GLY A 19 28.09 3.04 -36.75
N ALA A 20 28.84 4.05 -37.20
CA ALA A 20 28.47 5.45 -37.19
C ALA A 20 27.47 5.76 -38.31
N GLY A 21 26.49 6.62 -38.08
CA GLY A 21 25.62 7.18 -39.11
C GLY A 21 24.79 8.32 -38.53
N GLY A 22 25.32 9.52 -38.67
CA GLY A 22 24.61 10.75 -38.38
C GLY A 22 23.68 11.12 -39.55
N ALA A 23 22.64 11.88 -39.25
CA ALA A 23 22.01 12.79 -40.21
C ALA A 23 21.18 13.85 -39.48
N ASP A 24 21.47 15.03 -39.81
CA ASP A 24 21.04 16.38 -39.63
C ASP A 24 19.54 16.63 -39.39
N ALA A 25 19.31 17.56 -38.44
CA ALA A 25 18.07 18.29 -38.26
C ALA A 25 18.06 19.55 -39.16
N PRO A 26 16.92 19.98 -39.68
CA PRO A 26 16.72 21.36 -40.06
C PRO A 26 15.91 22.13 -39.01
N GLY A 27 16.46 23.27 -38.63
CA GLY A 27 15.83 24.25 -37.78
C GLY A 27 14.59 24.87 -38.41
N GLY A 28 13.56 25.04 -37.60
CA GLY A 28 12.39 25.86 -37.87
C GLY A 28 12.34 27.04 -36.91
N ALA A 29 12.64 28.22 -37.39
CA ALA A 29 12.44 29.48 -36.69
C ALA A 29 10.94 29.81 -36.65
N GLY A 30 10.38 29.77 -35.48
CA GLY A 30 9.00 30.21 -35.21
C GLY A 30 8.99 31.59 -34.56
N THR A 31 8.39 32.51 -35.28
CA THR A 31 8.20 33.92 -34.98
C THR A 31 7.45 34.15 -33.65
N ALA A 32 7.99 35.08 -32.87
CA ALA A 32 7.38 35.64 -31.68
C ALA A 32 6.10 36.40 -32.03
N GLY A 33 4.95 35.86 -31.62
CA GLY A 33 3.67 36.54 -31.65
C GLY A 33 3.47 37.35 -30.38
N THR A 34 3.44 38.64 -30.46
CA THR A 34 3.03 39.57 -29.41
C THR A 34 1.54 39.47 -29.21
N GLY A 35 1.12 38.67 -28.20
CA GLY A 35 -0.28 38.61 -27.75
C GLY A 35 -0.61 39.81 -26.87
N GLN A 36 -1.53 40.63 -27.29
CA GLN A 36 -2.12 41.70 -26.52
C GLN A 36 -2.84 41.17 -25.27
N GLY A 37 -2.59 41.82 -24.13
CA GLY A 37 -3.23 41.54 -22.87
C GLY A 37 -4.75 41.70 -22.95
N ALA A 38 -5.47 40.62 -22.66
CA ALA A 38 -6.88 40.69 -22.34
C ALA A 38 -7.00 41.19 -20.90
N GLN A 39 -7.62 42.36 -20.75
CA GLN A 39 -8.09 42.87 -19.46
C GLN A 39 -9.09 41.87 -18.88
N ALA A 40 -8.79 41.36 -17.70
CA ALA A 40 -9.73 40.60 -16.88
C ALA A 40 -10.89 41.57 -16.53
N GLY A 41 -12.06 41.27 -17.05
CA GLY A 41 -13.29 41.92 -16.64
C GLY A 41 -13.59 41.51 -15.20
N ASP A 42 -13.83 42.49 -14.32
CA ASP A 42 -14.38 42.31 -12.99
C ASP A 42 -15.70 41.54 -13.07
N ALA A 43 -15.67 40.26 -12.70
CA ALA A 43 -16.90 39.54 -12.42
C ALA A 43 -17.54 40.13 -11.14
N PRO A 44 -18.86 40.36 -11.12
CA PRO A 44 -19.52 40.85 -9.92
C PRO A 44 -19.34 39.79 -8.81
N GLY A 45 -18.71 40.20 -7.72
CA GLY A 45 -18.50 39.39 -6.55
C GLY A 45 -19.82 38.93 -5.93
N GLY A 46 -20.25 37.74 -6.30
CA GLY A 46 -21.21 36.98 -5.51
C GLY A 46 -20.51 36.59 -4.22
N GLN A 47 -20.86 37.17 -3.09
CA GLN A 47 -20.55 36.63 -1.77
C GLN A 47 -21.36 35.32 -1.59
N GLY A 48 -20.97 34.26 -2.27
CA GLY A 48 -21.32 32.94 -1.86
C GLY A 48 -20.52 32.65 -0.58
N GLY A 49 -21.20 32.55 0.56
CA GLY A 49 -20.59 32.10 1.78
C GLY A 49 -19.97 30.72 1.48
N GLY A 50 -18.63 30.68 1.25
CA GLY A 50 -17.94 29.47 0.96
C GLY A 50 -18.14 28.49 2.12
N PHE A 51 -18.51 27.26 1.82
CA PHE A 51 -18.57 26.18 2.79
C PHE A 51 -17.18 26.05 3.43
N VAL A 52 -17.09 26.36 4.71
CA VAL A 52 -15.90 26.14 5.52
C VAL A 52 -16.26 24.98 6.45
N PRO A 53 -15.68 23.78 6.23
CA PRO A 53 -15.95 22.66 7.11
C PRO A 53 -15.49 23.03 8.53
N GLU A 54 -16.21 22.52 9.51
CA GLU A 54 -15.73 22.60 10.89
C GLU A 54 -14.35 21.92 10.98
N PRO A 55 -13.46 22.45 11.82
CA PRO A 55 -12.18 21.80 12.07
C PRO A 55 -12.41 20.36 12.60
N PHE A 56 -11.45 19.48 12.36
CA PHE A 56 -11.49 18.17 12.97
C PHE A 56 -11.58 18.31 14.50
N PRO A 57 -12.46 17.54 15.17
CA PRO A 57 -12.58 17.61 16.61
C PRO A 57 -11.26 17.27 17.28
N GLU A 58 -10.97 17.95 18.36
CA GLU A 58 -9.81 17.59 19.20
C GLU A 58 -10.05 16.21 19.79
N ILE A 59 -9.10 15.29 19.54
CA ILE A 59 -9.22 13.90 19.98
C ILE A 59 -8.30 13.72 21.18
N ASP A 60 -8.82 13.08 22.22
CA ASP A 60 -8.01 12.64 23.36
C ASP A 60 -6.82 11.80 22.84
N PRO A 61 -5.57 12.15 23.17
CA PRO A 61 -4.40 11.39 22.78
C PRO A 61 -4.37 9.97 23.38
N GLU A 62 -5.16 9.69 24.40
CA GLU A 62 -5.34 8.34 24.91
C GLU A 62 -6.28 7.56 23.98
N PRO A 63 -5.84 6.44 23.40
CA PRO A 63 -6.75 5.57 22.67
C PRO A 63 -7.83 5.06 23.65
N PRO A 64 -9.04 4.75 23.14
CA PRO A 64 -10.07 4.15 23.96
C PRO A 64 -9.52 2.92 24.66
N PRO A 65 -10.01 2.61 25.87
CA PRO A 65 -9.57 1.41 26.58
C PRO A 65 -9.76 0.20 25.66
N LEU A 66 -8.78 -0.69 25.66
CA LEU A 66 -8.92 -1.97 24.97
C LEU A 66 -10.18 -2.66 25.42
N CYS A 67 -10.81 -3.38 24.53
CA CYS A 67 -11.97 -4.19 24.84
C CYS A 67 -11.69 -5.07 26.04
N ALA A 68 -12.72 -5.29 26.84
CA ALA A 68 -12.62 -5.92 28.14
C ALA A 68 -12.17 -7.40 28.11
N ASN A 69 -11.73 -7.91 26.97
CA ASN A 69 -11.23 -9.28 26.86
C ASN A 69 -9.70 -9.29 26.80
N PRO A 70 -9.01 -9.41 27.96
CA PRO A 70 -7.55 -9.31 28.03
C PRO A 70 -6.82 -10.57 27.57
N GLU A 71 -7.53 -11.66 27.32
CA GLU A 71 -6.92 -12.94 26.93
C GLU A 71 -7.46 -13.36 25.57
N PRO A 72 -6.68 -13.22 24.50
CA PRO A 72 -7.03 -13.85 23.26
C PRO A 72 -6.77 -15.36 23.39
N PRO A 73 -7.77 -16.20 23.58
CA PRO A 73 -7.60 -17.64 23.49
C PRO A 73 -7.23 -18.05 22.07
N ASP A 74 -7.56 -17.19 21.11
CA ASP A 74 -7.17 -17.31 19.71
C ASP A 74 -6.63 -15.98 19.20
N TYR A 75 -5.50 -16.04 18.55
CA TYR A 75 -4.74 -14.96 17.91
C TYR A 75 -5.59 -14.07 16.98
N PHE A 76 -6.72 -14.56 16.55
CA PHE A 76 -7.60 -14.00 15.53
C PHE A 76 -8.87 -13.38 16.07
N GLN A 77 -9.39 -13.85 17.20
CA GLN A 77 -10.48 -13.18 17.91
C GLN A 77 -10.08 -11.79 18.37
N PHE A 78 -8.79 -11.61 18.67
CA PHE A 78 -8.26 -10.31 19.05
C PHE A 78 -8.47 -9.24 17.99
N LEU A 79 -8.33 -9.58 16.71
CA LEU A 79 -8.55 -8.66 15.59
C LEU A 79 -10.04 -8.33 15.38
N ASP A 80 -10.93 -9.25 15.79
CA ASP A 80 -12.36 -9.05 15.70
C ASP A 80 -12.92 -8.32 16.92
N ASP A 81 -12.26 -8.49 18.08
CA ASP A 81 -12.67 -7.92 19.37
C ASP A 81 -11.96 -6.59 19.69
N THR A 82 -11.12 -6.06 18.78
CA THR A 82 -10.52 -4.76 19.01
C THR A 82 -11.61 -3.70 19.15
N CYS A 83 -11.52 -2.94 20.21
CA CYS A 83 -12.48 -1.92 20.58
C CYS A 83 -12.50 -0.77 19.58
N GLY A 84 -13.25 -0.87 18.64
CA GLY A 84 -13.59 0.15 17.68
C GLY A 84 -14.62 -0.47 16.77
N ASP A 85 -15.66 0.24 16.51
CA ASP A 85 -16.58 -0.11 15.46
C ASP A 85 -15.76 -0.21 14.18
N LYS A 86 -15.39 -1.44 13.79
CA LYS A 86 -14.84 -1.67 12.47
C LYS A 86 -15.84 -1.17 11.45
N ARG A 87 -15.53 -0.10 10.79
CA ARG A 87 -16.33 0.40 9.69
C ARG A 87 -15.68 0.03 8.39
N PHE A 88 -16.47 -0.51 7.50
CA PHE A 88 -16.08 -0.71 6.13
C PHE A 88 -16.59 0.46 5.31
N PRO A 89 -15.85 0.91 4.30
CA PRO A 89 -16.36 1.90 3.37
C PRO A 89 -17.75 1.48 2.87
N THR A 90 -18.73 2.37 2.94
CA THR A 90 -20.10 2.10 2.46
C THR A 90 -20.21 2.16 0.95
N TYR A 91 -19.17 2.63 0.31
CA TYR A 91 -19.10 2.87 -1.12
C TYR A 91 -18.82 1.58 -1.88
N GLU A 92 -19.71 1.19 -2.77
CA GLU A 92 -19.63 -0.06 -3.53
C GLU A 92 -18.77 0.03 -4.79
N ASP A 93 -18.51 1.25 -5.28
CA ASP A 93 -17.71 1.46 -6.48
C ASP A 93 -16.25 1.10 -6.23
N ARG A 94 -15.74 0.16 -7.03
CA ARG A 94 -14.36 -0.30 -6.99
C ARG A 94 -13.42 0.55 -7.82
N ASP A 95 -13.97 1.41 -8.67
CA ASP A 95 -13.22 2.35 -9.50
C ASP A 95 -12.87 3.61 -8.70
N PHE A 96 -12.06 3.42 -7.66
CA PHE A 96 -11.77 4.43 -6.66
C PHE A 96 -10.60 5.33 -7.06
N THR A 97 -10.79 6.63 -6.93
CA THR A 97 -9.75 7.66 -6.84
C THR A 97 -10.08 8.54 -5.65
N CYS A 98 -9.10 8.84 -4.80
CA CYS A 98 -9.35 9.68 -3.63
C CYS A 98 -9.87 11.07 -4.04
N PRO A 99 -11.10 11.45 -3.67
CA PRO A 99 -11.66 12.75 -4.03
C PRO A 99 -11.11 13.86 -3.13
N SER A 100 -9.80 14.02 -3.09
CA SER A 100 -9.14 15.15 -2.40
C SER A 100 -8.57 16.13 -3.40
N VAL A 101 -8.58 17.40 -3.07
CA VAL A 101 -8.09 18.49 -3.93
C VAL A 101 -7.27 19.46 -3.09
N ASP A 102 -6.13 19.85 -3.60
CA ASP A 102 -5.21 20.79 -2.99
C ASP A 102 -4.88 21.93 -3.96
N ALA A 103 -4.79 23.14 -3.43
CA ALA A 103 -4.50 24.32 -4.24
C ALA A 103 -3.00 24.45 -4.58
N SER A 104 -2.12 23.81 -3.82
CA SER A 104 -0.67 23.95 -3.92
C SER A 104 0.06 22.71 -3.39
N PRO A 105 1.23 22.36 -3.97
CA PRO A 105 2.11 21.37 -3.37
C PRO A 105 2.79 21.88 -2.10
N MET A 106 2.71 23.15 -1.80
CA MET A 106 3.24 23.75 -0.56
C MET A 106 2.12 24.02 0.43
N ILE A 107 2.38 23.78 1.70
CA ILE A 107 1.50 24.18 2.80
C ILE A 107 2.27 24.99 3.84
N THR A 108 1.55 25.90 4.50
CA THR A 108 2.03 26.53 5.74
C THR A 108 1.42 25.77 6.90
N ARG A 109 2.25 25.21 7.75
CA ARG A 109 1.85 24.50 8.96
C ARG A 109 1.34 25.46 10.04
N ALA A 110 0.74 24.91 11.10
CA ALA A 110 0.25 25.68 12.24
C ALA A 110 1.35 26.49 12.96
N ASP A 111 2.60 26.04 12.90
CA ASP A 111 3.77 26.75 13.46
C ASP A 111 4.36 27.81 12.51
N GLY A 112 3.76 28.01 11.35
CA GLY A 112 4.20 28.95 10.32
C GLY A 112 5.29 28.41 9.39
N SER A 113 5.80 27.19 9.59
CA SER A 113 6.75 26.57 8.67
C SER A 113 6.10 26.21 7.34
N VAL A 114 6.87 26.35 6.25
CA VAL A 114 6.41 25.95 4.91
C VAL A 114 7.04 24.63 4.53
N VAL A 115 6.24 23.68 4.10
CA VAL A 115 6.69 22.38 3.63
C VAL A 115 6.25 22.13 2.19
N LEU A 116 7.08 21.44 1.42
CA LEU A 116 6.85 21.09 0.03
C LEU A 116 6.54 19.58 -0.09
N TYR A 117 5.60 19.28 -0.98
CA TYR A 117 5.31 17.92 -1.45
C TYR A 117 5.84 17.78 -2.86
N GLU A 118 6.62 16.74 -3.12
CA GLU A 118 7.29 16.52 -4.39
C GLU A 118 6.45 15.63 -5.31
N PRO A 119 6.46 15.86 -6.64
CA PRO A 119 5.74 14.99 -7.58
C PRO A 119 6.39 13.60 -7.66
N ALA A 120 5.68 12.64 -8.23
CA ALA A 120 6.24 11.33 -8.55
C ALA A 120 7.49 11.44 -9.43
N GLY A 121 8.50 10.62 -9.11
CA GLY A 121 9.79 10.64 -9.85
C GLY A 121 10.80 11.68 -9.37
N ALA A 122 10.42 12.60 -8.48
CA ALA A 122 11.40 13.42 -7.77
C ALA A 122 12.25 12.54 -6.82
N PRO A 123 13.51 12.94 -6.53
CA PRO A 123 14.32 12.26 -5.52
C PRO A 123 13.59 12.24 -4.18
N VAL A 124 13.46 11.06 -3.58
CA VAL A 124 12.79 10.92 -2.30
C VAL A 124 13.67 11.48 -1.19
N VAL A 125 13.13 12.46 -0.45
CA VAL A 125 13.72 12.99 0.78
C VAL A 125 12.86 12.59 1.95
N VAL A 126 13.43 11.85 2.90
CA VAL A 126 12.73 11.42 4.11
C VAL A 126 13.07 12.38 5.26
N HIS A 127 12.03 12.95 5.88
CA HIS A 127 12.15 13.91 6.98
C HIS A 127 11.96 13.20 8.33
N GLU A 128 12.88 13.41 9.26
CA GLU A 128 12.85 12.78 10.60
C GLU A 128 11.97 13.56 11.57
N GLU A 129 10.67 13.63 11.29
CA GLU A 129 9.70 14.41 12.06
C GLU A 129 8.81 13.58 12.99
N LEU A 130 9.04 12.27 13.05
CA LEU A 130 8.23 11.36 13.86
C LEU A 130 8.91 10.91 15.15
N THR A 131 10.15 11.35 15.41
CA THR A 131 10.98 10.85 16.53
C THR A 131 10.29 11.00 17.89
N ASP A 132 9.64 12.13 18.12
CA ASP A 132 8.95 12.43 19.39
C ASP A 132 7.50 11.93 19.44
N LEU A 133 7.01 11.32 18.33
CA LEU A 133 5.62 10.88 18.21
C LEU A 133 5.42 9.39 18.45
N VAL A 134 6.50 8.63 18.35
CA VAL A 134 6.43 7.18 18.37
C VAL A 134 7.33 6.58 19.43
N PRO A 135 7.02 5.39 19.96
CA PRO A 135 7.88 4.71 20.92
C PRO A 135 9.30 4.52 20.40
N ALA A 136 10.29 4.65 21.27
CA ALA A 136 11.67 4.34 20.93
C ALA A 136 11.81 2.91 20.40
N GLY A 137 12.58 2.73 19.32
CA GLY A 137 12.78 1.45 18.67
C GLY A 137 11.66 1.02 17.72
N MET A 138 10.59 1.78 17.57
CA MET A 138 9.59 1.57 16.53
C MET A 138 10.19 1.91 15.17
N PHE A 139 9.90 1.10 14.15
CA PHE A 139 10.23 1.41 12.75
C PHE A 139 8.98 1.99 12.09
N VAL A 140 9.09 3.18 11.51
CA VAL A 140 7.93 3.85 10.92
C VAL A 140 8.29 4.69 9.71
N THR A 141 7.42 4.62 8.70
CA THR A 141 7.40 5.51 7.54
C THR A 141 5.98 5.98 7.30
N VAL A 142 5.82 7.28 7.09
CA VAL A 142 4.57 7.91 6.68
C VAL A 142 4.78 8.59 5.35
N ILE A 143 3.87 8.38 4.42
CA ILE A 143 3.83 9.10 3.14
C ILE A 143 2.56 9.94 3.14
N LEU A 144 2.73 11.24 3.20
CA LEU A 144 1.64 12.20 3.06
C LEU A 144 1.43 12.48 1.57
N ILE A 145 0.17 12.58 1.15
CA ILE A 145 -0.21 12.73 -0.24
C ILE A 145 -1.08 14.00 -0.40
N ARG A 146 -0.76 14.80 -1.40
CA ARG A 146 -1.55 15.98 -1.81
C ARG A 146 -1.85 15.90 -3.30
N ARG A 147 -3.06 16.27 -3.67
CA ARG A 147 -3.52 16.20 -5.07
C ARG A 147 -3.63 17.58 -5.68
N VAL A 148 -2.58 18.04 -6.33
CA VAL A 148 -2.53 19.34 -6.98
C VAL A 148 -2.95 19.18 -8.44
N GLY A 149 -4.11 19.75 -8.78
CA GLY A 149 -4.68 19.55 -10.12
C GLY A 149 -4.96 18.08 -10.46
N GLY A 150 -5.27 17.26 -9.45
CA GLY A 150 -5.50 15.82 -9.60
C GLY A 150 -4.23 14.97 -9.63
N VAL A 151 -3.04 15.58 -9.59
CA VAL A 151 -1.76 14.86 -9.62
C VAL A 151 -1.24 14.67 -8.19
N PRO A 152 -0.94 13.43 -7.77
CA PRO A 152 -0.38 13.16 -6.45
C PRO A 152 1.02 13.76 -6.27
N HIS A 153 1.25 14.39 -5.12
CA HIS A 153 2.52 14.88 -4.64
C HIS A 153 2.77 14.30 -3.26
N TYR A 154 4.02 14.02 -2.92
CA TYR A 154 4.39 13.21 -1.78
C TYR A 154 5.34 13.93 -0.83
N ARG A 155 5.18 13.66 0.45
CA ARG A 155 6.15 13.99 1.48
C ARG A 155 6.36 12.78 2.39
N TYR A 156 7.63 12.40 2.56
CA TYR A 156 8.01 11.20 3.31
C TYR A 156 8.52 11.58 4.69
N LEU A 157 7.99 10.92 5.71
CA LEU A 157 8.32 11.16 7.11
C LEU A 157 8.76 9.87 7.79
N SER A 158 9.67 9.98 8.75
CA SER A 158 10.17 8.86 9.56
C SER A 158 10.65 9.37 10.93
N ASN A 159 11.03 8.44 11.78
CA ASN A 159 11.79 8.67 13.01
C ASN A 159 13.27 8.28 12.86
N GLY A 160 13.83 8.29 11.64
CA GLY A 160 15.20 7.88 11.33
C GLY A 160 15.39 6.37 11.10
N THR A 161 14.32 5.58 11.14
CA THR A 161 14.39 4.11 11.01
C THR A 161 13.88 3.55 9.68
N HIS A 162 13.53 4.42 8.74
CA HIS A 162 12.83 4.06 7.50
C HIS A 162 13.56 3.02 6.64
N ASP A 163 14.89 3.00 6.63
CA ASP A 163 15.71 2.03 5.88
C ASP A 163 16.15 0.82 6.69
N THR A 164 15.77 0.74 7.96
CA THR A 164 16.10 -0.43 8.79
C THR A 164 15.21 -1.60 8.41
N ALA A 165 15.81 -2.64 7.87
CA ALA A 165 15.08 -3.83 7.48
C ALA A 165 14.75 -4.72 8.69
N TYR A 166 13.55 -5.28 8.68
CA TYR A 166 13.02 -6.16 9.72
C TYR A 166 12.16 -7.26 9.10
N GLN A 167 11.77 -8.25 9.87
CA GLN A 167 10.82 -9.27 9.40
C GLN A 167 9.39 -8.68 9.40
N PRO A 168 8.79 -8.46 8.21
CA PRO A 168 7.50 -7.77 8.08
C PRO A 168 6.29 -8.68 8.29
N TRP A 169 6.50 -9.95 8.62
CA TRP A 169 5.47 -10.94 8.92
C TRP A 169 4.34 -10.95 7.86
N SER A 170 3.09 -10.91 8.30
CA SER A 170 1.94 -11.02 7.39
C SER A 170 1.62 -9.77 6.58
N THR A 171 2.25 -8.62 6.86
CA THR A 171 2.02 -7.40 6.08
C THR A 171 2.41 -7.56 4.60
N THR A 172 3.31 -8.49 4.30
CA THR A 172 3.79 -8.76 2.94
C THR A 172 2.94 -9.74 2.14
N LYS A 173 1.96 -10.38 2.72
CA LYS A 173 1.17 -11.41 2.00
C LYS A 173 0.38 -10.84 0.83
N VAL A 174 -0.05 -9.59 0.92
CA VAL A 174 -0.71 -8.89 -0.20
C VAL A 174 0.28 -8.62 -1.34
N LEU A 175 1.55 -8.40 -1.04
CA LEU A 175 2.59 -8.26 -2.07
C LEU A 175 2.88 -9.61 -2.75
N ALA A 176 2.78 -10.73 -2.02
CA ALA A 176 2.87 -12.06 -2.61
C ALA A 176 1.73 -12.31 -3.60
N ALA A 177 0.51 -11.92 -3.26
CA ALA A 177 -0.65 -11.99 -4.14
C ALA A 177 -0.49 -11.08 -5.37
N ALA A 178 0.03 -9.85 -5.19
CA ALA A 178 0.33 -8.92 -6.29
C ALA A 178 1.39 -9.48 -7.25
N ASN A 179 2.46 -10.09 -6.72
CA ASN A 179 3.47 -10.77 -7.54
C ASN A 179 2.88 -11.97 -8.31
N ALA A 180 2.01 -12.75 -7.66
CA ALA A 180 1.29 -13.85 -8.31
C ALA A 180 0.41 -13.34 -9.46
N ALA A 181 -0.39 -12.29 -9.23
CA ALA A 181 -1.19 -11.64 -10.26
C ALA A 181 -0.35 -11.22 -11.48
N SER A 182 0.74 -10.53 -11.21
CA SER A 182 1.68 -10.09 -12.25
C SER A 182 2.20 -11.26 -13.08
N ARG A 183 2.59 -12.37 -12.42
CA ARG A 183 3.07 -13.55 -13.13
C ARG A 183 1.98 -14.24 -13.95
N LEU A 184 0.76 -14.35 -13.41
CA LEU A 184 -0.39 -14.92 -14.12
C LEU A 184 -0.68 -14.13 -15.40
N ARG A 185 -0.76 -12.80 -15.31
CA ARG A 185 -0.97 -11.92 -16.45
C ARG A 185 0.09 -12.10 -17.53
N ILE A 186 1.36 -12.07 -17.14
CA ILE A 186 2.47 -12.26 -18.10
C ILE A 186 2.42 -13.66 -18.74
N ALA A 187 2.18 -14.71 -17.95
CA ALA A 187 2.17 -16.08 -18.45
C ALA A 187 0.97 -16.41 -19.35
N SER A 188 -0.11 -15.65 -19.25
CA SER A 188 -1.36 -15.82 -20.00
C SER A 188 -1.59 -14.79 -21.09
N ASP A 189 -0.57 -13.99 -21.44
CA ASP A 189 -0.73 -12.83 -22.32
C ASP A 189 -1.88 -11.91 -21.85
N TYR A 190 -1.88 -11.61 -20.54
CA TYR A 190 -2.83 -10.75 -19.83
C TYR A 190 -4.28 -11.25 -19.73
N SER A 191 -4.58 -12.49 -20.11
CA SER A 191 -5.94 -13.02 -20.05
C SER A 191 -6.35 -13.56 -18.67
N VAL A 192 -5.39 -13.93 -17.78
CA VAL A 192 -5.68 -14.51 -16.47
C VAL A 192 -5.01 -13.70 -15.36
N GLY A 193 -5.77 -13.37 -14.30
CA GLY A 193 -5.30 -12.59 -13.14
C GLY A 193 -5.90 -13.05 -11.82
N LEU A 194 -6.07 -12.13 -10.87
CA LEU A 194 -6.66 -12.42 -9.55
C LEU A 194 -8.19 -12.58 -9.57
N THR A 195 -8.84 -12.29 -10.69
CA THR A 195 -10.25 -12.59 -10.92
C THR A 195 -10.49 -14.08 -11.17
N ALA A 196 -9.45 -14.82 -11.51
CA ALA A 196 -9.52 -16.25 -11.79
C ALA A 196 -9.82 -17.12 -10.56
N SER A 197 -10.15 -18.37 -10.83
CA SER A 197 -10.30 -19.45 -9.85
C SER A 197 -9.21 -20.50 -10.01
N ALA A 198 -8.82 -21.14 -8.91
CA ALA A 198 -7.94 -22.30 -8.89
C ALA A 198 -8.50 -23.37 -7.94
N GLY A 199 -8.57 -24.63 -8.38
CA GLY A 199 -9.07 -25.74 -7.55
C GLY A 199 -10.49 -25.53 -7.01
N GLY A 200 -11.31 -24.71 -7.66
CA GLY A 200 -12.66 -24.36 -7.24
C GLY A 200 -12.75 -23.17 -6.28
N TYR A 201 -11.62 -22.49 -5.97
CA TYR A 201 -11.58 -21.30 -5.12
C TYR A 201 -11.29 -20.06 -5.95
N ARG A 202 -12.05 -18.99 -5.76
CA ARG A 202 -11.74 -17.68 -6.34
C ARG A 202 -10.51 -17.08 -5.67
N LEU A 203 -9.56 -16.59 -6.45
CA LEU A 203 -8.33 -16.02 -5.89
C LEU A 203 -8.62 -14.77 -5.05
N GLY A 204 -9.61 -13.97 -5.42
CA GLY A 204 -10.03 -12.81 -4.63
C GLY A 204 -10.57 -13.18 -3.24
N ASP A 205 -11.24 -14.32 -3.09
CA ASP A 205 -11.67 -14.82 -1.78
C ASP A 205 -10.47 -15.31 -0.96
N LEU A 206 -9.48 -15.92 -1.60
CA LEU A 206 -8.23 -16.31 -0.93
C LEU A 206 -7.43 -15.09 -0.45
N VAL A 207 -7.41 -14.00 -1.23
CA VAL A 207 -6.83 -12.72 -0.81
C VAL A 207 -7.58 -12.16 0.39
N THR A 208 -8.92 -12.18 0.35
CA THR A 208 -9.75 -11.74 1.49
C THR A 208 -9.49 -12.56 2.75
N SER A 209 -9.37 -13.89 2.62
CA SER A 209 -9.01 -14.77 3.74
C SER A 209 -7.64 -14.45 4.35
N ILE A 210 -6.66 -14.08 3.52
CA ILE A 210 -5.36 -13.57 4.00
C ILE A 210 -5.55 -12.33 4.87
N CYS A 211 -6.39 -11.41 4.46
CA CYS A 211 -6.60 -10.13 5.13
C CYS A 211 -7.46 -10.27 6.39
N ASN A 212 -8.49 -11.10 6.33
CA ASN A 212 -9.47 -11.29 7.40
C ASN A 212 -9.03 -12.31 8.46
N TYR A 213 -8.02 -13.14 8.19
CA TYR A 213 -7.55 -14.21 9.07
C TYR A 213 -8.61 -15.24 9.52
N ASP A 214 -9.62 -15.46 8.70
CA ASP A 214 -10.73 -16.37 9.06
C ASP A 214 -10.39 -17.87 8.96
N TYR A 215 -9.20 -18.21 8.43
CA TYR A 215 -8.74 -19.59 8.23
C TYR A 215 -9.62 -20.48 7.37
N ASP A 216 -10.60 -19.95 6.71
CA ASP A 216 -11.51 -20.69 5.87
C ASP A 216 -11.34 -20.31 4.40
N PRO A 217 -10.95 -21.24 3.52
CA PRO A 217 -10.75 -22.67 3.81
C PRO A 217 -9.32 -23.01 4.26
N PHE A 218 -8.37 -22.06 4.23
CA PHE A 218 -6.96 -22.30 4.51
C PHE A 218 -6.37 -21.26 5.44
N SER A 219 -5.28 -21.60 6.11
CA SER A 219 -4.58 -20.65 6.95
C SER A 219 -3.97 -19.50 6.13
N SER A 220 -4.01 -18.30 6.66
CA SER A 220 -3.39 -17.10 6.05
C SER A 220 -1.90 -17.31 5.74
N ASN A 221 -1.17 -18.08 6.57
CA ASN A 221 0.23 -18.41 6.32
C ASN A 221 0.39 -19.37 5.13
N GLY A 222 -0.47 -20.37 5.02
CA GLY A 222 -0.50 -21.29 3.88
C GLY A 222 -0.83 -20.57 2.58
N LEU A 223 -1.80 -19.66 2.60
CA LEU A 223 -2.17 -18.85 1.44
C LEU A 223 -1.03 -17.88 1.04
N GLY A 224 -0.37 -17.23 2.01
CA GLY A 224 0.81 -16.41 1.72
C GLY A 224 1.91 -17.23 1.01
N ARG A 225 2.14 -18.46 1.47
CA ARG A 225 3.08 -19.41 0.81
C ARG A 225 2.61 -19.75 -0.59
N TYR A 226 1.33 -20.07 -0.78
CA TYR A 226 0.75 -20.41 -2.08
C TYR A 226 0.95 -19.29 -3.11
N PHE A 227 0.64 -18.05 -2.76
CA PHE A 227 0.85 -16.93 -3.67
C PHE A 227 2.34 -16.70 -3.98
N HIS A 228 3.25 -16.96 -3.04
CA HIS A 228 4.68 -16.94 -3.34
C HIS A 228 5.10 -18.05 -4.29
N ASP A 229 4.55 -19.26 -4.13
CA ASP A 229 4.82 -20.37 -5.04
C ASP A 229 4.31 -20.04 -6.46
N VAL A 230 3.15 -19.41 -6.58
CA VAL A 230 2.60 -18.91 -7.85
C VAL A 230 3.45 -17.79 -8.43
N GLY A 231 3.80 -16.77 -7.65
CA GLY A 231 4.54 -15.58 -8.11
C GLY A 231 6.00 -15.85 -8.44
N GLY A 232 6.61 -16.80 -7.75
CA GLY A 232 8.05 -17.10 -7.83
C GLY A 232 8.91 -16.17 -6.96
N ARG A 233 9.86 -16.75 -6.23
CA ARG A 233 10.69 -16.03 -5.24
C ARG A 233 11.74 -15.16 -5.88
N ALA A 234 12.38 -15.63 -6.95
CA ALA A 234 13.34 -14.82 -7.71
C ALA A 234 12.65 -13.54 -8.19
N ARG A 235 11.49 -13.66 -8.86
CA ARG A 235 10.72 -12.50 -9.33
C ARG A 235 10.30 -11.59 -8.19
N ALA A 236 9.89 -12.14 -7.04
CA ALA A 236 9.52 -11.34 -5.87
C ALA A 236 10.69 -10.44 -5.41
N ASN A 237 11.91 -10.96 -5.39
CA ASN A 237 13.10 -10.16 -5.06
C ASN A 237 13.47 -9.19 -6.19
N ASP A 238 13.36 -9.59 -7.46
CA ASP A 238 13.57 -8.68 -8.59
C ASP A 238 12.61 -7.48 -8.53
N LEU A 239 11.35 -7.68 -8.10
CA LEU A 239 10.40 -6.58 -7.90
C LEU A 239 10.84 -5.63 -6.79
N ILE A 240 11.40 -6.16 -5.71
CA ILE A 240 11.93 -5.31 -4.63
C ILE A 240 13.16 -4.53 -5.09
N HIS A 241 14.08 -5.15 -5.80
CA HIS A 241 15.39 -4.57 -6.13
C HIS A 241 15.36 -3.72 -7.40
N ASP A 242 15.03 -4.32 -8.53
CA ASP A 242 15.35 -3.75 -9.83
C ASP A 242 14.13 -3.35 -10.66
N LEU A 243 13.03 -4.14 -10.56
CA LEU A 243 11.92 -4.00 -11.49
C LEU A 243 10.85 -3.00 -11.04
N TRP A 244 10.72 -2.73 -9.72
CA TRP A 244 9.62 -1.94 -9.21
C TRP A 244 10.00 -0.96 -8.09
N LEU A 245 10.60 -1.43 -6.98
CA LEU A 245 10.80 -0.59 -5.80
C LEU A 245 12.19 0.02 -5.69
N GLY A 246 13.21 -0.52 -6.36
CA GLY A 246 14.57 -0.01 -6.35
C GLY A 246 15.27 -0.10 -4.98
N ARG A 247 14.97 -1.16 -4.21
CA ARG A 247 15.49 -1.30 -2.84
C ARG A 247 16.82 -2.05 -2.80
N PRO A 248 17.62 -1.85 -1.73
CA PRO A 248 18.92 -2.50 -1.61
C PRO A 248 18.82 -4.01 -1.50
N ALA A 249 19.86 -4.72 -1.95
CA ALA A 249 19.92 -6.18 -1.91
C ALA A 249 19.89 -6.79 -0.49
N SER A 250 20.03 -5.97 0.56
CA SER A 250 19.85 -6.37 1.96
C SER A 250 18.38 -6.63 2.32
N GLU A 251 17.44 -6.07 1.57
CA GLU A 251 16.02 -6.37 1.70
C GLU A 251 15.70 -7.64 0.90
N THR A 252 14.90 -8.54 1.48
CA THR A 252 14.55 -9.82 0.85
C THR A 252 13.07 -10.13 0.99
N PHE A 253 12.51 -10.76 -0.04
CA PHE A 253 11.13 -11.18 -0.07
C PHE A 253 11.03 -12.67 -0.40
N GLY A 254 11.35 -13.52 0.58
CA GLY A 254 11.52 -14.95 0.39
C GLY A 254 10.26 -15.81 0.58
N GLY A 255 9.20 -15.25 1.17
CA GLY A 255 7.91 -15.93 1.33
C GLY A 255 7.90 -17.06 2.35
N ASN A 256 8.74 -16.99 3.37
CA ASN A 256 8.69 -17.96 4.46
C ASN A 256 7.70 -17.49 5.54
N TYR A 257 6.50 -18.10 5.56
CA TYR A 257 5.44 -17.80 6.54
C TYR A 257 5.24 -18.92 7.57
N GLY A 258 6.11 -19.94 7.60
CA GLY A 258 6.03 -21.02 8.59
C GLY A 258 4.91 -22.04 8.36
N ALA A 259 4.29 -22.06 7.18
CA ALA A 259 3.27 -23.03 6.79
C ALA A 259 3.51 -23.58 5.37
N ALA A 260 3.01 -24.77 5.10
CA ALA A 260 2.98 -25.31 3.74
C ALA A 260 1.87 -24.64 2.92
N ALA A 261 2.08 -24.53 1.61
CA ALA A 261 1.02 -24.11 0.70
C ALA A 261 -0.12 -25.15 0.68
N PRO A 262 -1.38 -24.71 0.59
CA PRO A 262 -2.51 -25.62 0.46
C PRO A 262 -2.52 -26.29 -0.92
N SER A 263 -3.15 -27.47 -1.00
CA SER A 263 -3.25 -28.25 -2.23
C SER A 263 -4.37 -27.75 -3.15
N ILE A 264 -4.31 -26.48 -3.57
CA ILE A 264 -5.29 -25.84 -4.45
C ILE A 264 -5.00 -26.20 -5.93
N GLY A 265 -3.74 -26.46 -6.26
CA GLY A 265 -3.26 -26.61 -7.64
C GLY A 265 -2.79 -25.27 -8.23
N TYR A 266 -2.25 -25.33 -9.45
CA TYR A 266 -1.62 -24.19 -10.12
C TYR A 266 -2.13 -24.01 -11.55
N SER A 267 -3.34 -24.48 -11.81
CA SER A 267 -4.10 -24.20 -13.02
C SER A 267 -5.22 -23.21 -12.69
N PHE A 268 -5.26 -22.11 -13.41
CA PHE A 268 -6.11 -20.97 -13.17
C PHE A 268 -7.08 -20.81 -14.33
N VAL A 269 -8.33 -20.48 -14.03
CA VAL A 269 -9.41 -20.37 -15.00
C VAL A 269 -10.21 -19.10 -14.70
N GLU A 270 -10.34 -18.23 -15.69
CA GLU A 270 -11.25 -17.07 -15.65
C GLU A 270 -12.68 -17.46 -16.03
N ASP A 271 -13.63 -16.62 -15.73
CA ASP A 271 -15.06 -16.87 -16.00
C ASP A 271 -15.37 -16.93 -17.51
N ASP A 272 -14.58 -16.28 -18.35
CA ASP A 272 -14.66 -16.33 -19.81
C ASP A 272 -14.03 -17.60 -20.42
N GLY A 273 -13.44 -18.46 -19.58
CA GLY A 273 -12.80 -19.69 -19.97
C GLY A 273 -11.31 -19.58 -20.32
N ALA A 274 -10.71 -18.39 -20.21
CA ALA A 274 -9.25 -18.25 -20.33
C ALA A 274 -8.55 -19.05 -19.24
N THR A 275 -7.46 -19.71 -19.59
CA THR A 275 -6.73 -20.60 -18.65
C THR A 275 -5.24 -20.40 -18.73
N VAL A 276 -4.57 -20.58 -17.58
CA VAL A 276 -3.11 -20.68 -17.50
C VAL A 276 -2.68 -21.69 -16.44
N THR A 277 -1.63 -22.44 -16.71
CA THR A 277 -1.00 -23.30 -15.73
C THR A 277 0.41 -22.78 -15.42
N ILE A 278 0.69 -22.58 -14.14
CA ILE A 278 1.99 -22.10 -13.65
C ILE A 278 2.79 -23.28 -13.07
N SER A 279 4.06 -23.37 -13.44
CA SER A 279 5.01 -24.19 -12.68
C SER A 279 5.35 -23.48 -11.38
N PRO A 280 4.98 -24.00 -10.20
CA PRO A 280 5.19 -23.31 -8.94
C PRO A 280 6.66 -23.27 -8.54
N ASP A 281 7.07 -22.21 -7.88
CA ASP A 281 8.35 -22.13 -7.18
C ASP A 281 8.18 -22.60 -5.73
N THR A 282 8.34 -23.90 -5.50
CA THR A 282 8.20 -24.52 -4.17
C THR A 282 9.47 -24.48 -3.35
N THR A 283 10.53 -23.82 -3.81
CA THR A 283 11.80 -23.73 -3.10
C THR A 283 11.64 -23.05 -1.73
N SER A 284 12.57 -23.31 -0.83
CA SER A 284 12.67 -22.56 0.42
C SER A 284 13.37 -21.25 0.13
N GLY A 285 12.67 -20.14 0.32
CA GLY A 285 13.26 -18.80 0.23
C GLY A 285 13.87 -18.35 1.56
N PRO A 286 14.63 -17.27 1.56
CA PRO A 286 15.04 -16.59 2.79
C PRO A 286 13.82 -16.10 3.57
N ALA A 287 14.03 -15.62 4.79
CA ALA A 287 13.00 -14.89 5.52
C ALA A 287 12.64 -13.61 4.77
N ASN A 288 11.42 -13.12 4.96
CA ASN A 288 11.08 -11.78 4.52
C ASN A 288 11.83 -10.78 5.40
N ASN A 289 12.48 -9.80 4.79
CA ASN A 289 13.25 -8.77 5.48
C ASN A 289 13.11 -7.47 4.69
N LEU A 290 12.18 -6.61 5.08
CA LEU A 290 11.88 -5.36 4.39
C LEU A 290 11.87 -4.21 5.40
N SER A 291 12.11 -3.00 4.93
CA SER A 291 12.00 -1.78 5.73
C SER A 291 10.56 -1.24 5.75
N SER A 292 10.26 -0.35 6.70
CA SER A 292 8.99 0.37 6.72
C SER A 292 8.80 1.25 5.49
N PHE A 293 9.89 1.80 4.94
CA PHE A 293 9.85 2.54 3.67
C PHE A 293 9.38 1.65 2.52
N THR A 294 9.96 0.46 2.38
CA THR A 294 9.58 -0.49 1.32
C THR A 294 8.12 -0.90 1.43
N ALA A 295 7.65 -1.18 2.64
CA ALA A 295 6.26 -1.55 2.89
C ALA A 295 5.30 -0.40 2.52
N ALA A 296 5.59 0.83 2.98
CA ALA A 296 4.78 2.02 2.67
C ALA A 296 4.76 2.32 1.17
N GLU A 297 5.94 2.30 0.54
CA GLU A 297 6.09 2.59 -0.89
C GLU A 297 5.35 1.57 -1.75
N ALA A 298 5.40 0.28 -1.39
CA ALA A 298 4.68 -0.76 -2.10
C ALA A 298 3.15 -0.56 -2.03
N ILE A 299 2.59 -0.26 -0.85
CA ILE A 299 1.15 0.01 -0.70
C ILE A 299 0.74 1.27 -1.45
N LYS A 300 1.51 2.37 -1.35
CA LYS A 300 1.28 3.58 -2.13
C LYS A 300 1.16 3.27 -3.62
N ARG A 301 2.14 2.55 -4.18
CA ARG A 301 2.18 2.22 -5.61
C ARG A 301 1.08 1.25 -6.04
N LEU A 302 0.62 0.38 -5.17
CA LEU A 302 -0.54 -0.48 -5.46
C LEU A 302 -1.82 0.36 -5.51
N VAL A 303 -2.09 1.17 -4.49
CA VAL A 303 -3.33 1.95 -4.42
C VAL A 303 -3.39 3.01 -5.54
N LEU A 304 -2.27 3.70 -5.79
CA LEU A 304 -2.19 4.74 -6.83
C LEU A 304 -1.82 4.20 -8.22
N HIS A 305 -1.97 2.89 -8.45
CA HIS A 305 -1.55 2.22 -9.69
C HIS A 305 -2.09 2.89 -10.96
N ARG A 306 -3.33 3.36 -10.95
CA ARG A 306 -3.94 4.01 -12.12
C ARG A 306 -3.35 5.38 -12.40
N GLU A 307 -3.00 6.10 -11.35
CA GLU A 307 -2.62 7.49 -11.38
C GLU A 307 -1.10 7.66 -11.66
N GLU A 308 -0.30 6.70 -11.22
CA GLU A 308 1.16 6.74 -11.26
C GLU A 308 1.74 5.74 -12.28
N ALA A 309 1.58 6.06 -13.56
CA ALA A 309 1.98 5.15 -14.66
C ALA A 309 3.43 4.67 -14.57
N THR A 310 4.35 5.52 -14.11
CA THR A 310 5.80 5.22 -13.99
C THR A 310 6.14 4.36 -12.77
N GLN A 311 5.21 4.22 -11.82
CA GLN A 311 5.41 3.46 -10.58
C GLN A 311 4.58 2.17 -10.52
N ARG A 312 3.95 1.80 -11.63
CA ARG A 312 3.13 0.59 -11.70
C ARG A 312 3.95 -0.67 -11.45
N LEU A 313 3.34 -1.62 -10.74
CA LEU A 313 3.88 -2.97 -10.67
C LEU A 313 3.88 -3.58 -12.07
N PRO A 314 5.03 -4.04 -12.61
CA PRO A 314 5.08 -4.59 -13.95
C PRO A 314 4.18 -5.82 -14.13
N GLY A 315 3.39 -5.82 -15.20
CA GLY A 315 2.58 -6.95 -15.59
C GLY A 315 1.24 -7.13 -14.86
N ILE A 316 0.89 -6.25 -13.91
CA ILE A 316 -0.41 -6.28 -13.24
C ILE A 316 -1.43 -5.38 -13.95
N GLN A 317 -2.70 -5.69 -13.85
CA GLN A 317 -3.81 -4.87 -14.34
C GLN A 317 -4.61 -4.25 -13.18
N TRP A 318 -5.43 -3.24 -13.49
CA TRP A 318 -6.25 -2.59 -12.47
C TRP A 318 -7.23 -3.56 -11.81
N SER A 319 -7.83 -4.48 -12.57
CA SER A 319 -8.73 -5.51 -12.03
C SER A 319 -8.07 -6.40 -10.97
N ASP A 320 -6.76 -6.63 -11.07
CA ASP A 320 -6.02 -7.36 -10.05
C ASP A 320 -5.82 -6.51 -8.79
N ILE A 321 -5.55 -5.22 -8.97
CA ILE A 321 -5.45 -4.25 -7.87
C ILE A 321 -6.79 -4.12 -7.16
N GLU A 322 -7.90 -3.99 -7.90
CA GLU A 322 -9.25 -3.98 -7.32
C GLU A 322 -9.51 -5.24 -6.49
N THR A 323 -9.09 -6.41 -7.01
CA THR A 323 -9.22 -7.68 -6.27
C THR A 323 -8.34 -7.71 -5.01
N LEU A 324 -7.13 -7.15 -5.04
CA LEU A 324 -6.30 -7.02 -3.84
C LEU A 324 -6.95 -6.10 -2.79
N LEU A 325 -7.51 -4.98 -3.23
CA LEU A 325 -8.08 -3.98 -2.36
C LEU A 325 -9.46 -4.40 -1.82
N TYR A 326 -10.32 -4.97 -2.66
CA TYR A 326 -11.74 -5.21 -2.36
C TYR A 326 -12.16 -6.69 -2.38
N GLY A 327 -11.29 -7.63 -2.73
CA GLY A 327 -11.62 -9.05 -2.90
C GLY A 327 -12.37 -9.35 -4.21
N ALA A 328 -12.92 -10.55 -4.33
CA ALA A 328 -13.71 -10.93 -5.50
C ALA A 328 -15.00 -10.11 -5.60
N ALA A 329 -15.28 -9.61 -6.80
CA ALA A 329 -16.44 -8.75 -7.06
C ALA A 329 -17.79 -9.43 -6.78
N ASP A 330 -17.83 -10.72 -7.00
CA ASP A 330 -19.01 -11.58 -6.89
C ASP A 330 -18.89 -12.60 -5.75
N SER A 331 -18.07 -12.26 -4.75
CA SER A 331 -17.90 -13.12 -3.58
C SER A 331 -19.24 -13.35 -2.88
N THR A 332 -19.65 -14.60 -2.82
CA THR A 332 -20.82 -15.02 -2.03
C THR A 332 -20.48 -15.16 -0.54
N LYS A 333 -19.19 -15.27 -0.22
CA LYS A 333 -18.70 -15.43 1.16
C LYS A 333 -18.51 -14.10 1.86
N TYR A 334 -17.89 -13.14 1.20
CA TYR A 334 -17.49 -11.87 1.82
C TYR A 334 -18.34 -10.67 1.37
N GLY A 335 -19.21 -10.87 0.37
CA GLY A 335 -19.99 -9.78 -0.21
C GLY A 335 -19.12 -8.75 -0.94
N PRO A 336 -19.57 -7.50 -1.04
CA PRO A 336 -18.87 -6.47 -1.81
C PRO A 336 -17.59 -5.93 -1.14
N TRP A 337 -17.36 -6.27 0.12
CA TRP A 337 -16.22 -5.80 0.91
C TRP A 337 -15.29 -6.95 1.25
N GLY A 338 -14.21 -7.07 0.53
CA GLY A 338 -13.17 -8.07 0.74
C GLY A 338 -11.78 -7.47 0.67
N GLY A 339 -10.78 -8.30 0.42
CA GLY A 339 -9.39 -7.86 0.27
C GLY A 339 -8.89 -7.06 1.47
N MET A 340 -8.13 -6.01 1.20
CA MET A 340 -7.52 -5.16 2.23
C MET A 340 -8.53 -4.28 2.99
N THR A 341 -9.76 -4.10 2.49
CA THR A 341 -10.82 -3.42 3.27
C THR A 341 -11.28 -4.24 4.46
N ARG A 342 -11.08 -5.56 4.44
CA ARG A 342 -11.49 -6.49 5.51
C ARG A 342 -10.43 -6.69 6.56
N ASP A 343 -9.22 -6.22 6.33
CA ASP A 343 -8.21 -6.24 7.38
C ASP A 343 -8.57 -5.20 8.46
N THR A 344 -7.89 -5.30 9.54
CA THR A 344 -8.02 -4.41 10.67
C THR A 344 -7.43 -3.04 10.35
N ALA A 345 -8.07 -2.31 9.47
CA ALA A 345 -7.81 -0.89 9.26
C ALA A 345 -7.96 -0.07 10.56
N ILE A 346 -8.15 -0.75 11.67
CA ILE A 346 -8.44 -0.20 12.98
C ILE A 346 -7.39 0.81 13.43
N TYR A 347 -6.10 0.56 13.19
CA TYR A 347 -5.07 1.52 13.56
C TYR A 347 -5.20 2.83 12.80
N HIS A 348 -5.62 2.79 11.55
CA HIS A 348 -5.95 3.99 10.77
C HIS A 348 -7.22 4.66 11.27
N GLN A 349 -8.20 3.91 11.74
CA GLN A 349 -9.46 4.43 12.24
C GLN A 349 -9.38 4.97 13.68
N VAL A 350 -8.62 4.33 14.57
CA VAL A 350 -8.45 4.82 15.95
C VAL A 350 -7.72 6.17 16.04
N GLY A 351 -7.09 6.59 14.97
CA GLY A 351 -6.49 7.93 14.87
C GLY A 351 -7.53 9.03 14.81
N HIS A 352 -8.80 8.71 14.57
CA HIS A 352 -9.86 9.69 14.42
C HIS A 352 -11.25 9.13 14.79
N ASP A 353 -12.22 10.03 14.99
CA ASP A 353 -13.62 9.66 15.17
C ASP A 353 -14.22 9.14 13.84
N PRO A 354 -14.63 7.85 13.76
CA PRO A 354 -15.17 7.28 12.55
C PRO A 354 -16.48 7.94 12.08
N ASP A 355 -17.35 8.41 13.01
CA ASP A 355 -18.57 9.11 12.66
C ASP A 355 -18.28 10.44 11.98
N TYR A 356 -17.25 11.13 12.46
CA TYR A 356 -16.81 12.37 11.85
C TYR A 356 -16.26 12.15 10.43
N ILE A 357 -15.42 11.10 10.24
CA ILE A 357 -14.89 10.77 8.92
C ILE A 357 -16.03 10.44 7.97
N GLU A 358 -16.97 9.59 8.40
CA GLU A 358 -18.14 9.18 7.62
C GLU A 358 -18.99 10.37 7.18
N ALA A 359 -19.33 11.24 8.14
CA ALA A 359 -20.16 12.42 7.86
C ALA A 359 -19.50 13.40 6.89
N ARG A 360 -18.19 13.65 7.04
CA ARG A 360 -17.45 14.60 6.21
C ARG A 360 -17.13 14.08 4.83
N SER A 361 -16.90 12.80 4.71
CA SER A 361 -16.63 12.13 3.44
C SER A 361 -17.89 11.69 2.71
N LYS A 362 -19.06 11.79 3.36
CA LYS A 362 -20.34 11.27 2.85
C LYS A 362 -20.24 9.81 2.40
N GLY A 363 -19.50 9.00 3.18
CA GLY A 363 -19.24 7.61 2.89
C GLY A 363 -18.14 7.35 1.84
N GLN A 364 -17.53 8.38 1.27
CA GLN A 364 -16.51 8.22 0.23
C GLN A 364 -15.08 8.07 0.79
N TRP A 365 -14.91 7.77 2.06
CA TRP A 365 -13.60 7.46 2.63
C TRP A 365 -13.14 6.04 2.25
N ARG A 366 -11.84 5.82 2.28
CA ARG A 366 -11.22 4.50 2.05
C ARG A 366 -10.07 4.29 3.01
N THR A 367 -9.98 3.07 3.51
CA THR A 367 -8.80 2.59 4.20
C THR A 367 -8.51 1.17 3.75
N PHE A 368 -7.28 0.93 3.36
CA PHE A 368 -6.78 -0.38 2.97
C PHE A 368 -5.58 -0.69 3.84
N SER A 369 -5.61 -1.74 4.63
CA SER A 369 -4.47 -2.09 5.45
C SER A 369 -4.19 -3.58 5.48
N LYS A 370 -2.99 -3.93 5.95
CA LYS A 370 -2.58 -5.29 6.24
C LYS A 370 -1.79 -5.35 7.52
N LEU A 371 -2.36 -6.05 8.48
CA LEU A 371 -1.74 -6.34 9.75
C LEU A 371 -0.70 -7.45 9.63
N GLY A 372 0.35 -7.36 10.42
CA GLY A 372 1.33 -8.41 10.63
C GLY A 372 1.54 -8.68 12.11
N LEU A 373 1.53 -9.96 12.49
CA LEU A 373 1.77 -10.38 13.86
C LEU A 373 2.93 -11.37 13.88
N GLY A 374 3.92 -11.09 14.70
CA GLY A 374 5.09 -11.94 14.88
C GLY A 374 4.95 -12.85 16.09
N THR A 375 5.55 -14.05 16.00
CA THR A 375 5.46 -15.08 17.05
C THR A 375 6.03 -14.66 18.40
N SER A 376 6.86 -13.62 18.42
CA SER A 376 7.47 -13.07 19.63
C SER A 376 6.85 -11.74 20.07
N GLY A 377 5.63 -11.45 19.62
CA GLY A 377 4.91 -10.25 20.01
C GLY A 377 5.21 -9.01 19.18
N GLN A 378 5.71 -9.15 17.96
CA GLN A 378 5.79 -8.03 17.02
C GLN A 378 4.39 -7.67 16.53
N PHE A 379 4.08 -6.38 16.55
CA PHE A 379 2.89 -5.80 15.94
C PHE A 379 3.30 -4.88 14.79
N LEU A 380 2.70 -5.13 13.63
CA LEU A 380 2.98 -4.37 12.42
C LEU A 380 1.67 -4.05 11.73
N ASP A 381 1.64 -2.89 11.12
CA ASP A 381 0.56 -2.55 10.20
C ASP A 381 1.12 -1.76 9.03
N VAL A 382 0.56 -1.96 7.86
CA VAL A 382 0.80 -1.13 6.69
C VAL A 382 -0.51 -0.84 6.01
N GLY A 383 -0.80 0.43 5.76
CA GLY A 383 -2.06 0.79 5.16
C GLY A 383 -2.05 2.18 4.51
N TYR A 384 -3.06 2.38 3.69
CA TYR A 384 -3.40 3.63 3.04
C TYR A 384 -4.74 4.12 3.55
N SER A 385 -4.87 5.43 3.71
CA SER A 385 -6.13 6.10 4.02
C SER A 385 -6.37 7.29 3.09
N CYS A 386 -7.61 7.38 2.61
CA CYS A 386 -8.17 8.56 1.98
C CYS A 386 -9.39 9.01 2.77
N TRP A 387 -9.34 10.19 3.34
CA TRP A 387 -10.41 10.83 4.08
C TRP A 387 -10.75 12.17 3.42
N PRO A 388 -11.59 12.17 2.40
CA PRO A 388 -11.99 13.40 1.73
C PRO A 388 -12.92 14.20 2.64
N VAL A 389 -12.94 15.52 2.44
CA VAL A 389 -13.98 16.40 2.96
C VAL A 389 -14.79 16.89 1.79
N LEU A 390 -16.09 16.63 1.80
CA LEU A 390 -17.01 16.98 0.72
C LEU A 390 -17.99 18.04 1.18
N ASP A 391 -18.35 18.96 0.29
CA ASP A 391 -19.40 19.94 0.50
C ASP A 391 -20.80 19.32 0.32
N ASP A 392 -21.85 20.15 0.33
CA ASP A 392 -23.23 19.68 0.22
C ASP A 392 -23.57 19.16 -1.17
N GLU A 393 -22.81 19.55 -2.18
CA GLU A 393 -22.88 19.06 -3.56
C GLU A 393 -21.94 17.86 -3.83
N GLU A 394 -21.39 17.28 -2.77
CA GLU A 394 -20.43 16.15 -2.82
C GLU A 394 -19.12 16.47 -3.57
N GLN A 395 -18.76 17.76 -3.66
CA GLN A 395 -17.49 18.16 -4.26
C GLN A 395 -16.38 18.25 -3.20
N PRO A 396 -15.14 17.88 -3.54
CA PRO A 396 -14.04 17.92 -2.59
C PRO A 396 -13.69 19.37 -2.19
N VAL A 397 -13.59 19.60 -0.89
CA VAL A 397 -13.21 20.89 -0.33
C VAL A 397 -11.69 21.01 -0.27
N ALA A 398 -11.16 21.98 -1.03
CA ALA A 398 -9.72 22.12 -1.21
C ALA A 398 -8.96 22.30 0.11
N GLY A 399 -7.92 21.47 0.32
CA GLY A 399 -7.01 21.53 1.46
C GLY A 399 -7.52 20.88 2.76
N TYR A 400 -8.76 20.37 2.80
CA TYR A 400 -9.34 19.76 3.99
C TYR A 400 -9.29 18.24 3.98
N GLY A 401 -9.25 17.59 2.83
CA GLY A 401 -9.06 16.14 2.74
C GLY A 401 -7.69 15.70 3.27
N ARG A 402 -7.61 14.44 3.68
CA ARG A 402 -6.35 13.81 4.12
C ARG A 402 -6.14 12.51 3.36
N GLU A 403 -4.95 12.36 2.81
CA GLU A 403 -4.54 11.16 2.11
C GLU A 403 -3.12 10.79 2.54
N PHE A 404 -2.94 9.55 3.00
CA PHE A 404 -1.65 9.13 3.55
C PHE A 404 -1.47 7.60 3.55
N VAL A 405 -0.22 7.18 3.64
CA VAL A 405 0.19 5.80 3.92
C VAL A 405 0.98 5.79 5.22
N ILE A 406 0.74 4.80 6.06
CA ILE A 406 1.56 4.52 7.24
C ILE A 406 2.03 3.07 7.17
N ALA A 407 3.32 2.84 7.37
CA ALA A 407 3.89 1.53 7.63
C ALA A 407 4.65 1.58 8.95
N ALA A 408 4.24 0.74 9.88
CA ALA A 408 4.77 0.74 11.23
C ALA A 408 5.06 -0.67 11.73
N ASN A 409 6.18 -0.82 12.43
CA ASN A 409 6.55 -2.04 13.12
C ASN A 409 6.95 -1.71 14.56
N LEU A 410 6.22 -2.26 15.52
CA LEU A 410 6.58 -2.26 16.92
C LEU A 410 7.35 -3.56 17.22
N PRO A 411 8.69 -3.51 17.38
CA PRO A 411 9.51 -4.69 17.61
C PRO A 411 9.20 -5.34 18.97
N THR A 412 9.72 -6.55 19.19
CA THR A 412 9.54 -7.27 20.45
C THR A 412 9.96 -6.44 21.69
N GLY A 413 9.15 -6.55 22.72
CA GLY A 413 9.43 -6.01 24.05
C GLY A 413 8.73 -6.86 25.10
N GLY A 414 9.11 -6.78 26.36
CA GLY A 414 8.58 -7.60 27.45
C GLY A 414 7.10 -7.33 27.84
N ALA A 415 6.38 -6.54 27.05
CA ALA A 415 4.99 -6.19 27.30
C ALA A 415 4.01 -7.28 26.79
N SER A 416 2.83 -7.36 27.37
CA SER A 416 1.74 -8.22 26.91
C SER A 416 1.26 -7.85 25.49
N TRP A 417 0.57 -8.74 24.82
CA TRP A 417 -0.04 -8.48 23.52
C TRP A 417 -0.95 -7.24 23.53
N ALA A 418 -1.82 -7.15 24.52
CA ALA A 418 -2.73 -6.03 24.71
C ALA A 418 -2.00 -4.69 24.89
N GLU A 419 -0.88 -4.70 25.59
CA GLU A 419 -0.08 -3.49 25.82
C GLU A 419 0.66 -3.05 24.54
N ARG A 420 1.08 -4.00 23.74
CA ARG A 420 1.74 -3.74 22.45
C ARG A 420 0.75 -3.21 21.42
N ASP A 421 -0.44 -3.78 21.36
CA ASP A 421 -1.52 -3.27 20.55
C ASP A 421 -1.85 -1.81 20.91
N ARG A 422 -1.97 -1.52 22.20
CA ARG A 422 -2.19 -0.15 22.70
C ARG A 422 -1.04 0.79 22.33
N LEU A 423 0.21 0.34 22.40
CA LEU A 423 1.35 1.15 22.01
C LEU A 423 1.33 1.49 20.52
N LEU A 424 0.99 0.53 19.66
CA LEU A 424 0.84 0.76 18.23
C LEU A 424 -0.32 1.72 17.95
N ALA A 425 -1.48 1.50 18.59
CA ALA A 425 -2.65 2.38 18.46
C ALA A 425 -2.35 3.83 18.89
N ARG A 426 -1.62 4.03 19.99
CA ARG A 426 -1.16 5.36 20.44
C ARG A 426 -0.25 6.04 19.41
N ALA A 427 0.68 5.29 18.83
CA ALA A 427 1.58 5.84 17.81
C ALA A 427 0.79 6.28 16.56
N TYR A 428 -0.12 5.42 16.07
CA TYR A 428 -1.01 5.79 14.96
C TYR A 428 -1.84 7.02 15.27
N ARG A 429 -2.46 7.07 16.46
CA ARG A 429 -3.27 8.22 16.87
C ARG A 429 -2.45 9.50 16.94
N ALA A 430 -1.24 9.45 17.50
CA ALA A 430 -0.35 10.62 17.57
C ALA A 430 0.03 11.14 16.19
N ILE A 431 0.35 10.23 15.25
CA ILE A 431 0.69 10.57 13.88
C ILE A 431 -0.54 11.15 13.15
N ILE A 432 -1.66 10.43 13.17
CA ILE A 432 -2.88 10.81 12.43
C ILE A 432 -3.45 12.13 12.95
N THR A 433 -3.49 12.34 14.25
CA THR A 433 -3.91 13.62 14.83
C THR A 433 -3.10 14.78 14.25
N ARG A 434 -1.77 14.64 14.15
CA ARG A 434 -0.93 15.69 13.57
C ARG A 434 -1.10 15.85 12.06
N ILE A 435 -1.40 14.79 11.32
CA ILE A 435 -1.77 14.87 9.90
C ILE A 435 -3.06 15.69 9.75
N VAL A 436 -4.04 15.36 10.57
CA VAL A 436 -5.37 15.99 10.53
C VAL A 436 -5.29 17.48 10.91
N ASP A 437 -4.52 17.81 11.95
CA ASP A 437 -4.33 19.18 12.43
C ASP A 437 -3.41 20.03 11.52
N GLY A 438 -2.84 19.45 10.49
CA GLY A 438 -1.91 20.16 9.60
C GLY A 438 -0.58 20.51 10.26
N ARG A 439 -0.15 19.70 11.26
CA ARG A 439 1.16 19.85 11.94
C ARG A 439 2.25 18.95 11.35
N LEU A 440 1.89 18.01 10.45
CA LEU A 440 2.83 17.20 9.66
C LEU A 440 2.78 17.53 8.19
#